data_9d00d6b0578f9e650f1cd5ce7c812ef3
#
_entry.id   9d00d6b0578f9e650f1cd5ce7c812ef3
#
_cell.length_a   1.000
_cell.length_b   1.000
_cell.length_c   1.000
_cell.angle_alpha   90.00
_cell.angle_beta   90.00
_cell.angle_gamma   90.00
#
_symmetry.space_group_name_H-M   'P 1'
#
loop_
_entity.id
_entity.type
_entity.pdbx_description
1 polymer ?
#
loop_
_entity_poly.entity_id
_entity_poly.type
_entity_poly.pdbx_seq_one_letter_code
_entity_poly.pdbx_strand_id
1 'polypeptide(L)'
;ATGAVAFLAAIALAAGCSTSSASGNASASSSSESDTTWTTISSSVATASTGASVSDILGANASVEDASSSADDAGTPDTSSATTITLSGSSASASGSASSNVKVDGGTVTISGGGTYVISGELSNGRIVVNAPKADVRLVLSGASITSSDGPAIDIQDAGNAIVVLAKDSKNTLTDGASYASGQEATAALFSSDTLTVTGTGQLDVTGSYKDGISSKNGLIITGNATITVKAADDGLRGKDYLVVESGTLTVEAGGDALKSSEGDDETKGFISLGKASITLTSTDDAISATTDVTVKDTTLTITAGGGQANATVEEQAPPGQESTADSSTPSPKGINAGVSYTQDSGKVTVNAADEAVSYTHLTLP
;
A
#
# COMPACT_ATOMS: atom_id res chain seq x y z
N ALA A 1 24.26 -18.83 -34.41
CA ALA A 1 24.83 -17.51 -34.20
C ALA A 1 23.87 -16.48 -34.77
N THR A 2 22.95 -16.00 -33.96
CA THR A 2 22.09 -14.83 -34.26
C THR A 2 22.14 -13.95 -33.01
N GLY A 3 22.82 -12.82 -33.18
CA GLY A 3 23.00 -11.84 -32.11
C GLY A 3 21.69 -11.12 -31.82
N ALA A 4 21.31 -11.12 -30.59
CA ALA A 4 20.29 -10.23 -30.08
C ALA A 4 20.91 -8.82 -29.96
N VAL A 5 20.38 -7.86 -30.69
CA VAL A 5 20.68 -6.44 -30.53
C VAL A 5 19.76 -5.94 -29.44
N ALA A 6 20.31 -5.75 -28.26
CA ALA A 6 19.63 -5.03 -27.20
C ALA A 6 19.61 -3.54 -27.56
N PHE A 7 18.45 -3.00 -27.89
CA PHE A 7 18.24 -1.55 -27.91
C PHE A 7 18.02 -1.10 -26.46
N LEU A 8 19.04 -0.55 -25.84
CA LEU A 8 18.90 0.27 -24.66
C LEU A 8 18.25 1.60 -25.12
N ALA A 9 16.96 1.74 -24.92
CA ALA A 9 16.31 3.04 -24.91
C ALA A 9 16.40 3.58 -23.47
N ALA A 10 17.52 4.17 -23.13
CA ALA A 10 17.63 5.00 -21.95
C ALA A 10 16.82 6.27 -22.20
N ILE A 11 15.59 6.34 -21.73
CA ILE A 11 14.89 7.60 -21.56
C ILE A 11 15.38 8.16 -20.23
N ALA A 12 16.53 8.85 -20.26
CA ALA A 12 16.91 9.76 -19.21
C ALA A 12 15.88 10.89 -19.25
N LEU A 13 14.93 10.91 -18.33
CA LEU A 13 14.21 12.13 -17.99
C LEU A 13 15.19 13.01 -17.22
N ALA A 14 16.08 13.66 -17.96
CA ALA A 14 16.90 14.71 -17.42
C ALA A 14 15.97 15.86 -16.97
N ALA A 15 16.12 16.25 -15.73
CA ALA A 15 15.69 17.57 -15.27
C ALA A 15 16.17 18.59 -16.30
N GLY A 16 15.28 19.44 -16.77
CA GLY A 16 15.40 20.26 -17.94
C GLY A 16 16.72 21.02 -18.11
N CYS A 17 17.37 20.77 -19.23
CA CYS A 17 18.19 21.74 -19.93
C CYS A 17 17.68 21.84 -21.36
N SER A 18 16.83 22.80 -21.64
CA SER A 18 16.48 23.17 -22.99
C SER A 18 17.65 24.01 -23.56
N THR A 19 18.43 23.46 -24.47
CA THR A 19 19.25 24.24 -25.36
C THR A 19 18.44 24.58 -26.62
N SER A 20 17.74 25.69 -26.61
CA SER A 20 17.29 26.33 -27.83
C SER A 20 18.24 27.48 -28.15
N SER A 21 19.07 27.33 -29.19
CA SER A 21 19.77 28.41 -29.82
C SER A 21 18.78 29.27 -30.62
N ALA A 22 18.42 30.42 -30.07
CA ALA A 22 17.86 31.51 -30.85
C ALA A 22 18.37 32.80 -30.25
N SER A 23 19.18 33.52 -31.02
CA SER A 23 19.64 34.86 -30.75
C SER A 23 18.45 35.83 -30.76
N GLY A 24 18.26 36.55 -29.66
CA GLY A 24 17.29 37.64 -29.58
C GLY A 24 17.40 38.34 -28.23
N ASN A 25 17.96 39.53 -28.26
CA ASN A 25 18.21 40.40 -27.15
C ASN A 25 16.89 40.88 -26.50
N ALA A 26 16.68 40.63 -25.21
CA ALA A 26 15.71 41.36 -24.38
C ALA A 26 16.05 41.21 -22.89
N SER A 27 15.93 42.34 -22.22
CA SER A 27 16.35 42.65 -20.86
C SER A 27 15.73 41.75 -19.76
N ALA A 28 16.55 41.50 -18.74
CA ALA A 28 16.18 40.82 -17.52
C ALA A 28 15.14 41.61 -16.69
N SER A 29 14.13 40.89 -16.23
CA SER A 29 13.48 41.15 -14.93
C SER A 29 13.38 39.84 -14.17
N SER A 30 14.09 39.77 -13.04
CA SER A 30 14.10 38.65 -12.14
C SER A 30 12.78 38.54 -11.37
N SER A 31 12.02 37.47 -11.61
CA SER A 31 11.06 36.95 -10.63
C SER A 31 11.39 35.48 -10.44
N SER A 32 11.93 35.14 -9.26
CA SER A 32 12.16 33.77 -8.83
C SER A 32 10.82 33.15 -8.44
N GLU A 33 10.14 32.54 -9.37
CA GLU A 33 9.15 31.50 -9.06
C GLU A 33 9.87 30.17 -9.18
N SER A 34 9.92 29.43 -8.08
CA SER A 34 10.37 28.04 -8.08
C SER A 34 9.34 27.21 -8.85
N ASP A 35 9.63 26.96 -10.10
CA ASP A 35 8.80 26.13 -10.97
C ASP A 35 9.02 24.68 -10.53
N THR A 36 8.11 24.18 -9.68
CA THR A 36 8.06 22.77 -9.29
C THR A 36 7.54 21.99 -10.50
N THR A 37 8.45 21.46 -11.29
CA THR A 37 8.07 20.64 -12.46
C THR A 37 7.61 19.28 -12.01
N TRP A 38 6.30 19.07 -12.05
CA TRP A 38 5.69 17.76 -11.81
C TRP A 38 5.80 16.89 -13.06
N THR A 39 6.31 15.68 -12.91
CA THR A 39 6.25 14.68 -13.99
C THR A 39 4.92 13.96 -13.90
N THR A 40 4.06 14.17 -14.88
CA THR A 40 2.79 13.46 -15.00
C THR A 40 2.91 12.40 -16.09
N ILE A 41 2.73 11.14 -15.73
CA ILE A 41 2.63 10.02 -16.67
C ILE A 41 1.15 9.74 -16.89
N SER A 42 0.68 9.84 -18.10
CA SER A 42 -0.70 9.54 -18.48
C SER A 42 -0.75 8.70 -19.75
N SER A 43 -1.77 7.87 -19.88
CA SER A 43 -1.98 7.00 -21.03
C SER A 43 -2.05 7.71 -22.38
N SER A 44 -2.27 9.03 -22.39
CA SER A 44 -2.33 9.83 -23.61
C SER A 44 -0.95 10.25 -24.16
N VAL A 45 0.14 10.01 -23.43
CA VAL A 45 1.50 10.46 -23.82
C VAL A 45 2.34 9.32 -24.44
N ALA A 46 1.98 8.09 -24.19
CA ALA A 46 2.78 6.96 -24.64
C ALA A 46 2.24 6.37 -25.95
N THR A 47 2.84 6.75 -27.07
CA THR A 47 2.72 6.05 -28.36
C THR A 47 3.89 5.08 -28.57
N ALA A 48 4.33 4.40 -27.54
CA ALA A 48 5.43 3.46 -27.68
C ALA A 48 5.10 2.14 -26.99
N SER A 49 5.01 1.18 -27.81
CA SER A 49 5.25 -0.24 -27.63
C SER A 49 4.04 -1.15 -27.60
N THR A 50 4.12 -2.12 -28.42
CA THR A 50 3.60 -3.47 -28.43
C THR A 50 4.09 -4.24 -27.19
N GLY A 51 3.89 -3.69 -25.99
CA GLY A 51 4.24 -4.33 -24.72
C GLY A 51 3.09 -5.18 -24.17
N ALA A 52 3.35 -5.93 -23.13
CA ALA A 52 2.35 -6.68 -22.40
C ALA A 52 1.33 -5.73 -21.77
N SER A 53 0.05 -6.09 -21.78
CA SER A 53 -1.00 -5.37 -21.06
C SER A 53 -0.94 -5.72 -19.55
N VAL A 54 -1.64 -4.93 -18.71
CA VAL A 54 -1.82 -5.27 -17.30
C VAL A 54 -2.37 -6.69 -17.15
N SER A 55 -3.32 -7.11 -18.00
CA SER A 55 -3.87 -8.47 -17.94
C SER A 55 -2.87 -9.56 -18.29
N ASP A 56 -1.91 -9.28 -19.18
CA ASP A 56 -0.85 -10.25 -19.53
C ASP A 56 0.12 -10.42 -18.34
N ILE A 57 0.50 -9.32 -17.67
CA ILE A 57 1.35 -9.36 -16.50
C ILE A 57 0.65 -10.11 -15.35
N LEU A 58 -0.59 -9.71 -15.01
CA LEU A 58 -1.36 -10.38 -13.95
C LEU A 58 -1.67 -11.85 -14.27
N GLY A 59 -1.75 -12.21 -15.55
CA GLY A 59 -1.90 -13.61 -15.99
C GLY A 59 -0.64 -14.46 -15.78
N ALA A 60 0.53 -13.85 -15.67
CA ALA A 60 1.80 -14.51 -15.35
C ALA A 60 2.09 -14.56 -13.85
N ASN A 61 1.47 -13.66 -13.08
CA ASN A 61 1.63 -13.59 -11.62
C ASN A 61 0.75 -14.61 -10.90
N ALA A 62 1.02 -14.83 -9.61
CA ALA A 62 0.22 -15.68 -8.76
C ALA A 62 -1.24 -15.20 -8.70
N SER A 63 -2.17 -16.15 -8.59
CA SER A 63 -3.59 -15.82 -8.44
C SER A 63 -3.85 -15.01 -7.17
N VAL A 64 -4.63 -13.95 -7.30
CA VAL A 64 -5.09 -13.15 -6.17
C VAL A 64 -6.28 -13.87 -5.51
N GLU A 65 -6.17 -14.12 -4.22
CA GLU A 65 -7.20 -14.80 -3.42
C GLU A 65 -8.08 -13.77 -2.70
N ASP A 66 -9.01 -13.14 -3.40
CA ASP A 66 -10.02 -12.28 -2.77
C ASP A 66 -11.20 -13.11 -2.25
N ALA A 67 -11.41 -13.08 -0.94
CA ALA A 67 -12.49 -13.76 -0.26
C ALA A 67 -13.72 -12.86 -0.01
N SER A 68 -13.70 -11.60 -0.44
CA SER A 68 -14.82 -10.67 -0.27
C SER A 68 -16.01 -11.05 -1.14
N SER A 69 -17.18 -10.53 -0.81
CA SER A 69 -18.41 -10.68 -1.57
C SER A 69 -18.98 -9.32 -1.99
N SER A 70 -19.89 -9.30 -2.96
CA SER A 70 -20.55 -8.05 -3.37
C SER A 70 -21.26 -7.33 -2.22
N ALA A 71 -21.72 -8.06 -1.20
CA ALA A 71 -22.31 -7.46 -0.01
C ALA A 71 -21.26 -6.84 0.91
N ASP A 72 -20.09 -7.49 1.03
CA ASP A 72 -18.94 -6.94 1.76
C ASP A 72 -18.42 -5.69 1.07
N ASP A 73 -18.27 -5.70 -0.25
CA ASP A 73 -17.83 -4.54 -1.05
C ASP A 73 -18.79 -3.36 -0.94
N ALA A 74 -20.08 -3.63 -0.74
CA ALA A 74 -21.07 -2.60 -0.47
C ALA A 74 -21.08 -2.11 1.00
N GLY A 75 -20.25 -2.71 1.88
CA GLY A 75 -20.23 -2.41 3.31
C GLY A 75 -21.48 -2.86 4.07
N THR A 76 -22.24 -3.79 3.51
CA THR A 76 -23.51 -4.29 4.06
C THR A 76 -23.56 -5.83 4.07
N PRO A 77 -22.58 -6.50 4.73
CA PRO A 77 -22.55 -7.95 4.80
C PRO A 77 -23.79 -8.51 5.51
N ASP A 78 -24.12 -9.77 5.25
CA ASP A 78 -25.17 -10.45 6.02
C ASP A 78 -24.71 -10.62 7.47
N THR A 79 -25.34 -9.88 8.36
CA THR A 79 -25.08 -9.92 9.81
C THR A 79 -26.18 -10.61 10.60
N SER A 80 -27.14 -11.28 9.95
CA SER A 80 -28.28 -11.92 10.60
C SER A 80 -27.87 -13.02 11.60
N SER A 81 -26.76 -13.69 11.34
CA SER A 81 -26.15 -14.70 12.23
C SER A 81 -24.85 -14.23 12.87
N ALA A 82 -24.54 -12.95 12.81
CA ALA A 82 -23.27 -12.43 13.32
C ALA A 82 -23.19 -12.45 14.84
N THR A 83 -21.96 -12.51 15.32
CA THR A 83 -21.64 -12.25 16.72
C THR A 83 -21.29 -10.78 16.89
N THR A 84 -21.97 -10.10 17.78
CA THR A 84 -21.68 -8.71 18.12
C THR A 84 -20.61 -8.65 19.22
N ILE A 85 -19.56 -7.88 18.99
CA ILE A 85 -18.54 -7.56 19.97
C ILE A 85 -18.65 -6.06 20.26
N THR A 86 -19.02 -5.71 21.48
CA THR A 86 -19.12 -4.33 21.95
C THR A 86 -17.90 -4.00 22.79
N LEU A 87 -17.08 -3.08 22.31
CA LEU A 87 -15.90 -2.58 22.98
C LEU A 87 -16.32 -1.53 24.02
N SER A 88 -15.71 -1.53 25.22
CA SER A 88 -16.05 -0.62 26.31
C SER A 88 -14.83 -0.28 27.17
N GLY A 89 -14.08 0.73 26.77
CA GLY A 89 -12.90 1.22 27.47
C GLY A 89 -11.77 0.17 27.54
N SER A 90 -11.64 -0.53 28.64
CA SER A 90 -10.59 -1.55 28.86
C SER A 90 -11.11 -2.99 28.79
N SER A 91 -12.31 -3.20 28.26
CA SER A 91 -12.93 -4.52 28.17
C SER A 91 -13.88 -4.61 26.95
N ALA A 92 -14.48 -5.75 26.73
CA ALA A 92 -15.51 -5.96 25.72
C ALA A 92 -16.55 -6.96 26.19
N SER A 93 -17.64 -7.04 25.47
CA SER A 93 -18.64 -8.11 25.61
C SER A 93 -18.98 -8.70 24.26
N ALA A 94 -19.31 -9.99 24.22
CA ALA A 94 -19.73 -10.68 23.02
C ALA A 94 -21.10 -11.32 23.19
N SER A 95 -21.94 -11.25 22.16
CA SER A 95 -23.25 -11.88 22.09
C SER A 95 -23.56 -12.33 20.66
N GLY A 96 -24.31 -13.40 20.47
CA GLY A 96 -24.68 -13.93 19.18
C GLY A 96 -24.23 -15.38 18.99
N SER A 97 -24.36 -15.89 17.76
CA SER A 97 -24.25 -17.33 17.45
C SER A 97 -22.87 -17.91 17.73
N ALA A 98 -21.79 -17.20 17.47
CA ALA A 98 -20.42 -17.64 17.69
C ALA A 98 -19.78 -16.97 18.93
N SER A 99 -20.57 -16.48 19.88
CA SER A 99 -20.03 -15.83 21.11
C SER A 99 -19.18 -16.75 21.97
N SER A 100 -19.38 -18.07 21.90
CA SER A 100 -18.53 -19.06 22.56
C SER A 100 -17.09 -19.11 22.00
N ASN A 101 -16.87 -18.61 20.80
CA ASN A 101 -15.54 -18.49 20.18
C ASN A 101 -14.81 -17.20 20.57
N VAL A 102 -15.47 -16.33 21.35
CA VAL A 102 -14.91 -15.04 21.79
C VAL A 102 -14.55 -15.10 23.25
N LYS A 103 -13.28 -14.96 23.56
CA LYS A 103 -12.78 -14.81 24.93
C LYS A 103 -12.34 -13.36 25.16
N VAL A 104 -12.79 -12.76 26.24
CA VAL A 104 -12.35 -11.43 26.67
C VAL A 104 -11.52 -11.59 27.95
N ASP A 105 -10.30 -11.03 27.92
CA ASP A 105 -9.38 -11.05 29.05
C ASP A 105 -8.77 -9.65 29.20
N GLY A 106 -9.33 -8.85 30.10
CA GLY A 106 -9.02 -7.41 30.15
C GLY A 106 -9.31 -6.72 28.82
N GLY A 107 -8.33 -6.05 28.27
CA GLY A 107 -8.40 -5.39 26.95
C GLY A 107 -8.15 -6.32 25.74
N THR A 108 -7.86 -7.60 25.97
CA THR A 108 -7.62 -8.54 24.85
C THR A 108 -8.91 -9.30 24.52
N VAL A 109 -9.34 -9.19 23.27
CA VAL A 109 -10.48 -9.93 22.71
C VAL A 109 -9.91 -10.99 21.76
N THR A 110 -10.02 -12.26 22.13
CA THR A 110 -9.55 -13.39 21.30
C THR A 110 -10.71 -14.06 20.59
N ILE A 111 -10.61 -14.18 19.27
CA ILE A 111 -11.55 -14.89 18.39
C ILE A 111 -10.88 -16.20 17.96
N SER A 112 -11.47 -17.33 18.30
CA SER A 112 -10.91 -18.68 18.09
C SER A 112 -11.70 -19.55 17.12
N GLY A 113 -12.64 -18.98 16.38
CA GLY A 113 -13.45 -19.71 15.41
C GLY A 113 -14.00 -18.86 14.31
N GLY A 114 -14.40 -19.49 13.21
CA GLY A 114 -14.96 -18.83 12.05
C GLY A 114 -16.30 -18.15 12.33
N GLY A 115 -16.63 -17.21 11.46
CA GLY A 115 -17.89 -16.48 11.49
C GLY A 115 -17.75 -14.99 11.20
N THR A 116 -18.91 -14.31 11.26
CA THR A 116 -18.99 -12.86 11.11
C THR A 116 -19.09 -12.21 12.48
N TYR A 117 -18.18 -11.29 12.77
CA TYR A 117 -18.09 -10.57 14.03
C TYR A 117 -18.27 -9.07 13.79
N VAL A 118 -19.38 -8.51 14.25
CA VAL A 118 -19.65 -7.06 14.16
C VAL A 118 -19.05 -6.37 15.39
N ILE A 119 -18.10 -5.49 15.16
CA ILE A 119 -17.29 -4.85 16.18
C ILE A 119 -17.62 -3.36 16.22
N SER A 120 -17.96 -2.86 17.39
CA SER A 120 -18.28 -1.45 17.59
C SER A 120 -17.85 -0.97 18.98
N GLY A 121 -17.75 0.36 19.15
CA GLY A 121 -17.36 0.99 20.41
C GLY A 121 -15.87 1.26 20.50
N GLU A 122 -15.39 1.54 21.70
CA GLU A 122 -14.00 1.96 21.95
C GLU A 122 -13.28 0.99 22.88
N LEU A 123 -12.05 0.62 22.47
CA LEU A 123 -11.09 -0.12 23.28
C LEU A 123 -9.85 0.77 23.44
N SER A 124 -9.75 1.47 24.57
CA SER A 124 -8.75 2.51 24.79
C SER A 124 -7.35 1.99 25.14
N ASN A 125 -7.26 0.74 25.59
CA ASN A 125 -5.99 0.01 25.72
C ASN A 125 -6.25 -1.50 25.60
N GLY A 126 -6.08 -2.01 24.40
CA GLY A 126 -6.31 -3.43 24.14
C GLY A 126 -6.22 -3.78 22.66
N ARG A 127 -6.56 -5.00 22.33
CA ARG A 127 -6.43 -5.52 20.97
C ARG A 127 -7.46 -6.60 20.65
N ILE A 128 -7.68 -6.85 19.38
CA ILE A 128 -8.38 -8.03 18.89
C ILE A 128 -7.33 -9.01 18.36
N VAL A 129 -7.38 -10.25 18.82
CA VAL A 129 -6.55 -11.37 18.35
C VAL A 129 -7.45 -12.37 17.67
N VAL A 130 -7.10 -12.77 16.45
CA VAL A 130 -7.76 -13.84 15.71
C VAL A 130 -6.80 -15.04 15.64
N ASN A 131 -7.22 -16.16 16.18
CA ASN A 131 -6.51 -17.44 16.08
C ASN A 131 -7.55 -18.52 15.80
N ALA A 132 -7.95 -18.64 14.53
CA ALA A 132 -9.04 -19.49 14.04
C ALA A 132 -8.57 -20.31 12.83
N PRO A 133 -7.68 -21.31 13.06
CA PRO A 133 -7.03 -22.06 12.00
C PRO A 133 -8.00 -22.62 10.97
N LYS A 134 -7.73 -22.36 9.68
CA LYS A 134 -8.52 -22.83 8.53
C LYS A 134 -9.97 -22.36 8.52
N ALA A 135 -10.34 -21.39 9.34
CA ALA A 135 -11.69 -20.88 9.42
C ALA A 135 -11.78 -19.50 8.75
N ASP A 136 -12.88 -19.23 8.07
CA ASP A 136 -13.17 -17.92 7.49
C ASP A 136 -13.62 -16.98 8.61
N VAL A 137 -12.89 -15.89 8.81
CA VAL A 137 -13.18 -14.86 9.80
C VAL A 137 -13.46 -13.53 9.12
N ARG A 138 -14.65 -13.02 9.37
CA ARG A 138 -15.09 -11.72 8.86
C ARG A 138 -15.28 -10.74 10.02
N LEU A 139 -14.43 -9.72 10.09
CA LEU A 139 -14.48 -8.64 11.07
C LEU A 139 -15.19 -7.44 10.46
N VAL A 140 -16.42 -7.17 10.85
CA VAL A 140 -17.20 -6.02 10.38
C VAL A 140 -16.98 -4.87 11.36
N LEU A 141 -16.17 -3.89 10.97
CA LEU A 141 -15.92 -2.70 11.79
C LEU A 141 -17.07 -1.70 11.58
N SER A 142 -17.84 -1.47 12.62
CA SER A 142 -19.05 -0.63 12.62
C SER A 142 -18.94 0.46 13.69
N GLY A 143 -18.03 1.41 13.53
CA GLY A 143 -17.70 2.42 14.51
C GLY A 143 -16.79 1.86 15.61
N ALA A 144 -15.78 1.10 15.25
CA ALA A 144 -14.79 0.55 16.15
C ALA A 144 -13.57 1.47 16.27
N SER A 145 -13.18 1.81 17.50
CA SER A 145 -11.94 2.54 17.81
C SER A 145 -11.10 1.67 18.72
N ILE A 146 -9.93 1.24 18.25
CA ILE A 146 -9.05 0.35 19.00
C ILE A 146 -7.66 0.97 19.10
N THR A 147 -7.22 1.17 20.35
CA THR A 147 -5.86 1.63 20.66
C THR A 147 -5.16 0.57 21.50
N SER A 148 -3.99 0.14 21.06
CA SER A 148 -3.12 -0.79 21.79
C SER A 148 -1.87 -0.05 22.26
N SER A 149 -1.34 -0.39 23.42
CA SER A 149 -0.12 0.23 23.98
C SER A 149 1.14 -0.61 23.74
N ASP A 150 1.00 -1.91 23.41
CA ASP A 150 2.12 -2.88 23.44
C ASP A 150 2.04 -3.93 22.31
N GLY A 151 1.32 -3.64 21.25
CA GLY A 151 1.16 -4.54 20.10
C GLY A 151 0.19 -3.98 19.08
N PRO A 152 -0.22 -4.80 18.09
CA PRO A 152 -1.22 -4.40 17.10
C PRO A 152 -2.58 -4.08 17.72
N ALA A 153 -3.37 -3.26 17.05
CA ALA A 153 -4.79 -3.08 17.37
C ALA A 153 -5.61 -4.32 16.96
N ILE A 154 -5.30 -4.89 15.79
CA ILE A 154 -5.85 -6.15 15.31
C ILE A 154 -4.70 -7.07 14.88
N ASP A 155 -4.64 -8.26 15.45
CA ASP A 155 -3.61 -9.28 15.25
C ASP A 155 -4.26 -10.59 14.75
N ILE A 156 -4.21 -10.83 13.45
CA ILE A 156 -4.71 -12.05 12.83
C ILE A 156 -3.55 -13.03 12.72
N GLN A 157 -3.44 -13.92 13.72
CA GLN A 157 -2.35 -14.88 13.84
C GLN A 157 -2.54 -16.13 12.98
N ASP A 158 -3.80 -16.55 12.77
CA ASP A 158 -4.16 -17.69 11.93
C ASP A 158 -5.64 -17.60 11.53
N ALA A 159 -5.92 -17.76 10.24
CA ALA A 159 -7.27 -17.84 9.67
C ALA A 159 -7.23 -18.61 8.34
N GLY A 160 -8.34 -19.18 7.89
CA GLY A 160 -8.47 -19.69 6.53
C GLY A 160 -8.58 -18.56 5.53
N ASN A 161 -9.50 -17.63 5.79
CA ASN A 161 -9.63 -16.34 5.10
C ASN A 161 -9.85 -15.24 6.15
N ALA A 162 -9.14 -14.14 6.02
CA ALA A 162 -9.26 -12.97 6.89
C ALA A 162 -9.85 -11.79 6.10
N ILE A 163 -11.05 -11.36 6.48
CA ILE A 163 -11.75 -10.26 5.83
C ILE A 163 -12.10 -9.20 6.87
N VAL A 164 -11.66 -7.96 6.62
CA VAL A 164 -12.07 -6.78 7.39
C VAL A 164 -13.03 -5.97 6.54
N VAL A 165 -14.28 -5.86 6.98
CA VAL A 165 -15.31 -5.10 6.29
C VAL A 165 -15.55 -3.78 7.01
N LEU A 166 -15.39 -2.68 6.31
CA LEU A 166 -15.74 -1.35 6.81
C LEU A 166 -17.23 -1.11 6.55
N ALA A 167 -18.03 -1.23 7.60
CA ALA A 167 -19.47 -1.08 7.48
C ALA A 167 -19.85 0.27 6.89
N LYS A 168 -20.89 0.27 6.08
CA LYS A 168 -21.38 1.49 5.42
C LYS A 168 -21.59 2.62 6.43
N ASP A 169 -21.14 3.82 6.07
CA ASP A 169 -21.23 5.05 6.86
C ASP A 169 -20.51 5.00 8.23
N SER A 170 -19.71 3.94 8.50
CA SER A 170 -18.92 3.83 9.72
C SER A 170 -17.61 4.60 9.62
N LYS A 171 -17.10 5.02 10.80
CA LYS A 171 -15.74 5.55 10.99
C LYS A 171 -15.04 4.68 11.99
N ASN A 172 -13.90 4.12 11.61
CA ASN A 172 -13.15 3.18 12.40
C ASN A 172 -11.72 3.69 12.58
N THR A 173 -11.10 3.42 13.72
CA THR A 173 -9.73 3.84 14.02
C THR A 173 -8.96 2.70 14.63
N LEU A 174 -7.76 2.44 14.12
CA LEU A 174 -6.82 1.46 14.66
C LEU A 174 -5.49 2.15 14.95
N THR A 175 -5.03 2.05 16.18
CA THR A 175 -3.74 2.61 16.62
C THR A 175 -2.99 1.55 17.41
N ASP A 176 -1.76 1.30 17.04
CA ASP A 176 -0.88 0.36 17.75
C ASP A 176 0.02 1.05 18.79
N GLY A 177 0.71 0.24 19.57
CA GLY A 177 1.73 0.71 20.49
C GLY A 177 3.02 1.08 19.76
N ALA A 178 3.73 2.10 20.26
CA ALA A 178 5.03 2.50 19.72
C ALA A 178 6.15 1.45 19.96
N SER A 179 5.89 0.41 20.73
CA SER A 179 6.79 -0.73 20.93
C SER A 179 5.97 -1.99 21.16
N TYR A 180 6.50 -3.12 20.66
CA TYR A 180 5.84 -4.43 20.80
C TYR A 180 6.60 -5.30 21.79
N ALA A 181 5.88 -6.19 22.47
CA ALA A 181 6.51 -7.19 23.34
C ALA A 181 7.46 -8.10 22.52
N SER A 182 8.56 -8.53 23.11
CA SER A 182 9.53 -9.39 22.43
C SER A 182 8.89 -10.73 22.04
N GLY A 183 9.16 -11.17 20.81
CA GLY A 183 8.66 -12.45 20.26
C GLY A 183 7.30 -12.33 19.56
N GLN A 184 6.73 -11.14 19.41
CA GLN A 184 5.58 -10.93 18.53
C GLN A 184 6.03 -10.94 17.07
N GLU A 185 5.29 -11.63 16.22
CA GLU A 185 5.52 -11.64 14.77
C GLU A 185 4.92 -10.42 14.06
N ALA A 186 3.87 -9.85 14.66
CA ALA A 186 3.18 -8.69 14.12
C ALA A 186 4.11 -7.48 14.03
N THR A 187 3.97 -6.72 12.94
CA THR A 187 4.74 -5.51 12.67
C THR A 187 3.85 -4.30 12.36
N ALA A 188 2.54 -4.45 12.39
CA ALA A 188 1.59 -3.43 11.92
C ALA A 188 0.43 -3.23 12.90
N ALA A 189 -0.22 -2.06 12.82
CA ALA A 189 -1.43 -1.78 13.60
C ALA A 189 -2.60 -2.72 13.23
N LEU A 190 -2.74 -3.07 11.94
CA LEU A 190 -3.56 -4.16 11.44
C LEU A 190 -2.64 -5.20 10.80
N PHE A 191 -2.46 -6.33 11.45
CA PHE A 191 -1.55 -7.39 11.02
C PHE A 191 -2.30 -8.68 10.71
N SER A 192 -1.85 -9.39 9.65
CA SER A 192 -2.30 -10.75 9.34
C SER A 192 -1.12 -11.66 8.95
N SER A 193 -1.13 -12.88 9.46
CA SER A 193 -0.22 -13.96 9.01
C SER A 193 -0.70 -14.61 7.71
N ASP A 194 -1.98 -14.43 7.38
CA ASP A 194 -2.63 -14.99 6.20
C ASP A 194 -3.08 -13.89 5.25
N THR A 195 -3.54 -14.25 4.05
CA THR A 195 -4.10 -13.27 3.10
C THR A 195 -5.19 -12.44 3.77
N LEU A 196 -5.06 -11.12 3.65
CA LEU A 196 -5.96 -10.14 4.25
C LEU A 196 -6.69 -9.36 3.17
N THR A 197 -8.01 -9.40 3.20
CA THR A 197 -8.86 -8.51 2.39
C THR A 197 -9.46 -7.42 3.29
N VAL A 198 -9.29 -6.15 2.91
CA VAL A 198 -9.98 -5.00 3.52
C VAL A 198 -10.94 -4.43 2.50
N THR A 199 -12.23 -4.41 2.85
CA THR A 199 -13.30 -4.04 1.92
C THR A 199 -14.39 -3.20 2.60
N GLY A 200 -15.44 -2.84 1.86
CA GLY A 200 -16.60 -2.10 2.35
C GLY A 200 -16.68 -0.68 1.82
N THR A 201 -17.52 0.15 2.45
CA THR A 201 -17.74 1.55 2.04
C THR A 201 -17.58 2.55 3.20
N GLY A 202 -17.18 2.06 4.37
CA GLY A 202 -16.85 2.87 5.54
C GLY A 202 -15.48 3.52 5.46
N GLN A 203 -15.11 4.18 6.55
CA GLN A 203 -13.81 4.82 6.72
C GLN A 203 -12.95 4.06 7.72
N LEU A 204 -11.63 4.03 7.47
CA LEU A 204 -10.64 3.46 8.36
C LEU A 204 -9.42 4.38 8.45
N ASP A 205 -9.13 4.85 9.67
CA ASP A 205 -7.92 5.58 9.99
C ASP A 205 -6.97 4.65 10.75
N VAL A 206 -5.76 4.44 10.24
CA VAL A 206 -4.75 3.55 10.82
C VAL A 206 -3.53 4.35 11.20
N THR A 207 -3.04 4.15 12.42
CA THR A 207 -1.76 4.69 12.90
C THR A 207 -0.86 3.54 13.31
N GLY A 208 0.17 3.26 12.50
CA GLY A 208 1.26 2.33 12.79
C GLY A 208 2.40 3.07 13.46
N SER A 209 2.39 3.09 14.81
CA SER A 209 3.39 3.83 15.60
C SER A 209 4.68 3.04 15.78
N TYR A 210 4.62 1.70 15.69
CA TYR A 210 5.78 0.82 15.82
C TYR A 210 6.54 0.67 14.51
N LYS A 211 5.84 0.24 13.47
CA LYS A 211 6.37 0.05 12.11
C LYS A 211 5.28 0.32 11.08
N ASP A 212 4.68 -0.76 10.53
CA ASP A 212 3.79 -0.70 9.40
C ASP A 212 2.37 -0.27 9.83
N GLY A 213 1.61 0.28 8.92
CA GLY A 213 0.19 0.56 9.13
C GLY A 213 -0.66 -0.70 9.01
N ILE A 214 -0.68 -1.29 7.82
CA ILE A 214 -1.41 -2.54 7.49
C ILE A 214 -0.42 -3.52 6.86
N SER A 215 -0.32 -4.72 7.41
CA SER A 215 0.63 -5.72 6.88
C SER A 215 0.04 -7.12 6.84
N SER A 216 0.30 -7.83 5.75
CA SER A 216 0.02 -9.26 5.60
C SER A 216 1.30 -10.01 5.22
N LYS A 217 1.50 -11.19 5.82
CA LYS A 217 2.60 -12.10 5.45
C LYS A 217 2.37 -12.84 4.13
N ASN A 218 1.15 -12.78 3.60
CA ASN A 218 0.77 -13.30 2.31
C ASN A 218 0.26 -12.14 1.44
N GLY A 219 -0.89 -12.26 0.79
CA GLY A 219 -1.49 -11.17 0.02
C GLY A 219 -2.22 -10.14 0.87
N LEU A 220 -2.18 -8.88 0.43
CA LEU A 220 -3.03 -7.81 0.95
C LEU A 220 -3.89 -7.25 -0.18
N ILE A 221 -5.21 -7.26 0.02
CA ILE A 221 -6.17 -6.81 -0.97
C ILE A 221 -7.01 -5.69 -0.37
N ILE A 222 -7.11 -4.57 -1.07
CA ILE A 222 -8.01 -3.45 -0.76
C ILE A 222 -9.05 -3.38 -1.88
N THR A 223 -10.33 -3.52 -1.53
CA THR A 223 -11.42 -3.51 -2.52
C THR A 223 -12.65 -2.78 -1.99
N GLY A 224 -13.79 -2.85 -2.68
CA GLY A 224 -14.99 -2.07 -2.35
C GLY A 224 -14.82 -0.58 -2.69
N ASN A 225 -15.48 0.30 -1.94
CA ASN A 225 -15.33 1.75 -2.04
C ASN A 225 -14.89 2.35 -0.69
N ALA A 226 -14.03 1.64 0.02
CA ALA A 226 -13.50 2.05 1.30
C ALA A 226 -12.70 3.36 1.20
N THR A 227 -12.73 4.16 2.26
CA THR A 227 -11.83 5.31 2.42
C THR A 227 -10.85 4.98 3.53
N ILE A 228 -9.59 4.79 3.17
CA ILE A 228 -8.53 4.35 4.10
C ILE A 228 -7.46 5.42 4.18
N THR A 229 -7.15 5.84 5.40
CA THR A 229 -6.03 6.74 5.70
C THR A 229 -5.04 6.00 6.60
N VAL A 230 -3.77 5.98 6.20
CA VAL A 230 -2.71 5.29 6.94
C VAL A 230 -1.59 6.27 7.23
N LYS A 231 -1.16 6.28 8.51
CA LYS A 231 0.11 6.87 8.94
C LYS A 231 0.96 5.79 9.56
N ALA A 232 2.19 5.63 9.09
CA ALA A 232 3.07 4.57 9.55
C ALA A 232 4.47 5.12 9.86
N ALA A 233 5.10 4.55 10.87
CA ALA A 233 6.49 4.88 11.22
C ALA A 233 7.49 4.23 10.23
N ASP A 234 7.11 3.12 9.60
CA ASP A 234 7.84 2.39 8.57
C ASP A 234 6.94 2.26 7.32
N ASP A 235 6.63 1.04 6.85
CA ASP A 235 5.85 0.86 5.62
C ASP A 235 4.35 1.16 5.84
N GLY A 236 3.71 1.82 4.89
CA GLY A 236 2.29 2.14 4.96
C GLY A 236 1.40 0.91 4.87
N LEU A 237 1.37 0.28 3.70
CA LEU A 237 0.71 -0.99 3.41
C LEU A 237 1.73 -1.99 2.88
N ARG A 238 1.72 -3.20 3.44
CA ARG A 238 2.62 -4.27 3.02
C ARG A 238 1.86 -5.58 2.81
N GLY A 239 1.95 -6.12 1.60
CA GLY A 239 1.57 -7.50 1.29
C GLY A 239 2.79 -8.25 0.81
N LYS A 240 3.26 -9.28 1.56
CA LYS A 240 4.52 -9.93 1.20
C LYS A 240 4.45 -10.55 -0.19
N ASP A 241 3.43 -11.37 -0.44
CA ASP A 241 3.25 -12.07 -1.71
C ASP A 241 2.74 -11.15 -2.82
N TYR A 242 1.79 -10.31 -2.49
CA TYR A 242 1.26 -9.27 -3.36
C TYR A 242 0.50 -8.20 -2.57
N LEU A 243 0.42 -7.01 -3.15
CA LEU A 243 -0.45 -5.93 -2.71
C LEU A 243 -1.35 -5.50 -3.86
N VAL A 244 -2.66 -5.65 -3.68
CA VAL A 244 -3.66 -5.29 -4.69
C VAL A 244 -4.58 -4.21 -4.14
N VAL A 245 -4.72 -3.11 -4.86
CA VAL A 245 -5.71 -2.07 -4.58
C VAL A 245 -6.67 -2.01 -5.76
N GLU A 246 -7.80 -2.70 -5.66
CA GLU A 246 -8.77 -2.79 -6.76
C GLU A 246 -9.61 -1.54 -6.90
N SER A 247 -9.97 -0.91 -5.77
CA SER A 247 -10.88 0.24 -5.75
C SER A 247 -10.81 1.00 -4.43
N GLY A 248 -11.50 2.16 -4.36
CA GLY A 248 -11.63 2.98 -3.17
C GLY A 248 -10.74 4.22 -3.17
N THR A 249 -10.62 4.84 -2.00
CA THR A 249 -9.76 6.00 -1.76
C THR A 249 -8.73 5.65 -0.71
N LEU A 250 -7.46 5.78 -1.06
CA LEU A 250 -6.33 5.46 -0.19
C LEU A 250 -5.41 6.67 -0.04
N THR A 251 -5.15 7.06 1.20
CA THR A 251 -4.16 8.09 1.54
C THR A 251 -3.15 7.50 2.51
N VAL A 252 -1.87 7.55 2.14
CA VAL A 252 -0.78 6.97 2.94
C VAL A 252 0.30 8.00 3.21
N GLU A 253 0.74 8.06 4.47
CA GLU A 253 1.90 8.80 4.94
C GLU A 253 2.81 7.82 5.67
N ALA A 254 3.98 7.50 5.10
CA ALA A 254 4.89 6.46 5.57
C ALA A 254 6.30 6.99 5.84
N GLY A 255 6.91 6.50 6.91
CA GLY A 255 8.32 6.74 7.22
C GLY A 255 9.27 5.85 6.40
N GLY A 256 8.81 4.71 5.91
CA GLY A 256 9.44 3.85 4.92
C GLY A 256 8.75 3.94 3.56
N ASP A 257 8.42 2.78 2.96
CA ASP A 257 7.68 2.68 1.70
C ASP A 257 6.17 2.89 1.92
N ALA A 258 5.49 3.62 1.04
CA ALA A 258 4.06 3.79 1.23
C ALA A 258 3.28 2.52 0.84
N LEU A 259 3.62 1.86 -0.27
CA LEU A 259 3.10 0.57 -0.68
C LEU A 259 4.26 -0.39 -0.97
N LYS A 260 4.24 -1.58 -0.36
CA LYS A 260 5.33 -2.56 -0.46
C LYS A 260 4.85 -3.98 -0.74
N SER A 261 5.56 -4.67 -1.65
CA SER A 261 5.46 -6.13 -1.83
C SER A 261 6.86 -6.71 -1.94
N SER A 262 7.18 -7.75 -1.15
CA SER A 262 8.57 -8.10 -0.85
C SER A 262 8.92 -9.58 -0.98
N GLU A 263 8.07 -10.41 -1.61
CA GLU A 263 8.42 -11.80 -1.91
C GLU A 263 9.44 -11.83 -3.06
N GLY A 264 10.58 -12.45 -2.81
CA GLY A 264 11.69 -12.51 -3.77
C GLY A 264 12.12 -13.93 -4.16
N ASP A 265 11.55 -14.96 -3.52
CA ASP A 265 11.89 -16.35 -3.78
C ASP A 265 10.97 -17.00 -4.84
N ASP A 266 9.82 -16.37 -5.16
CA ASP A 266 8.84 -16.79 -6.14
C ASP A 266 8.59 -15.66 -7.14
N GLU A 267 9.05 -15.85 -8.37
CA GLU A 267 8.95 -14.86 -9.46
C GLU A 267 7.50 -14.48 -9.83
N THR A 268 6.51 -15.29 -9.43
CA THR A 268 5.09 -15.01 -9.67
C THR A 268 4.48 -14.13 -8.58
N LYS A 269 5.23 -13.81 -7.53
CA LYS A 269 4.82 -13.02 -6.37
C LYS A 269 5.64 -11.72 -6.28
N GLY A 270 5.49 -10.98 -5.20
CA GLY A 270 6.21 -9.73 -4.98
C GLY A 270 5.70 -8.56 -5.83
N PHE A 271 4.49 -8.64 -6.38
CA PHE A 271 3.91 -7.63 -7.26
C PHE A 271 2.93 -6.69 -6.56
N ILE A 272 2.73 -5.51 -7.17
CA ILE A 272 1.71 -4.53 -6.75
C ILE A 272 0.80 -4.23 -7.94
N SER A 273 -0.52 -4.34 -7.72
CA SER A 273 -1.53 -4.04 -8.74
C SER A 273 -2.48 -2.95 -8.26
N LEU A 274 -2.61 -1.89 -9.06
CA LEU A 274 -3.48 -0.74 -8.77
C LEU A 274 -4.59 -0.67 -9.81
N GLY A 275 -5.82 -0.87 -9.35
CA GLY A 275 -7.05 -0.84 -10.15
C GLY A 275 -7.74 0.52 -10.11
N LYS A 276 -9.07 0.51 -10.21
CA LYS A 276 -9.89 1.73 -10.25
C LYS A 276 -9.98 2.41 -8.87
N ALA A 277 -8.92 3.06 -8.46
CA ALA A 277 -8.79 3.72 -7.16
C ALA A 277 -8.28 5.16 -7.27
N SER A 278 -8.51 5.94 -6.20
CA SER A 278 -7.89 7.25 -5.99
C SER A 278 -6.86 7.12 -4.88
N ILE A 279 -5.58 7.25 -5.22
CA ILE A 279 -4.47 6.94 -4.32
C ILE A 279 -3.56 8.15 -4.19
N THR A 280 -3.28 8.55 -2.94
CA THR A 280 -2.31 9.59 -2.59
C THR A 280 -1.27 9.01 -1.66
N LEU A 281 -0.01 9.04 -2.06
CA LEU A 281 1.11 8.47 -1.32
C LEU A 281 2.13 9.55 -0.97
N THR A 282 2.55 9.55 0.29
CA THR A 282 3.69 10.32 0.79
C THR A 282 4.59 9.37 1.56
N SER A 283 5.86 9.28 1.16
CA SER A 283 6.84 8.38 1.77
C SER A 283 8.16 9.09 2.03
N THR A 284 8.91 8.57 3.00
CA THR A 284 10.31 8.99 3.21
C THR A 284 11.25 8.21 2.31
N ASP A 285 10.93 6.94 2.03
CA ASP A 285 11.61 6.07 1.07
C ASP A 285 10.76 5.93 -0.21
N ASP A 286 10.72 4.77 -0.86
CA ASP A 286 9.95 4.57 -2.09
C ASP A 286 8.45 4.75 -1.85
N ALA A 287 7.73 5.40 -2.76
CA ALA A 287 6.28 5.46 -2.57
C ALA A 287 5.60 4.14 -2.98
N ILE A 288 6.14 3.44 -3.98
CA ILE A 288 5.74 2.09 -4.36
C ILE A 288 7.00 1.26 -4.55
N SER A 289 7.11 0.15 -3.81
CA SER A 289 8.25 -0.77 -3.84
C SER A 289 7.76 -2.20 -4.06
N ALA A 290 7.97 -2.75 -5.25
CA ALA A 290 7.61 -4.12 -5.62
C ALA A 290 8.87 -4.91 -6.01
N THR A 291 9.00 -6.13 -5.52
CA THR A 291 10.11 -7.01 -5.89
C THR A 291 10.01 -7.44 -7.37
N THR A 292 8.80 -7.58 -7.89
CA THR A 292 8.58 -7.95 -9.29
C THR A 292 7.86 -6.84 -10.04
N ASP A 293 6.56 -6.90 -10.20
CA ASP A 293 5.82 -6.07 -11.12
C ASP A 293 4.99 -4.99 -10.43
N VAL A 294 4.86 -3.84 -11.07
CA VAL A 294 3.86 -2.82 -10.72
C VAL A 294 2.94 -2.62 -11.91
N THR A 295 1.64 -2.85 -11.70
CA THR A 295 0.61 -2.65 -12.72
C THR A 295 -0.37 -1.56 -12.32
N VAL A 296 -0.76 -0.72 -13.29
CA VAL A 296 -1.68 0.41 -13.07
C VAL A 296 -2.77 0.41 -14.15
N LYS A 297 -4.03 0.40 -13.69
CA LYS A 297 -5.19 0.45 -14.59
C LYS A 297 -6.33 1.26 -13.99
N ASP A 298 -6.79 2.28 -14.70
CA ASP A 298 -7.89 3.17 -14.28
C ASP A 298 -7.65 3.92 -12.95
N THR A 299 -6.42 3.98 -12.47
CA THR A 299 -6.04 4.59 -11.20
C THR A 299 -5.78 6.09 -11.35
N THR A 300 -6.21 6.88 -10.37
CA THR A 300 -5.69 8.23 -10.16
C THR A 300 -4.67 8.17 -9.02
N LEU A 301 -3.38 8.30 -9.35
CA LEU A 301 -2.27 8.14 -8.43
C LEU A 301 -1.46 9.42 -8.32
N THR A 302 -1.29 9.91 -7.09
CA THR A 302 -0.43 11.06 -6.76
C THR A 302 0.61 10.62 -5.74
N ILE A 303 1.88 10.85 -6.06
CA ILE A 303 3.03 10.40 -5.28
C ILE A 303 3.92 11.58 -4.89
N THR A 304 4.38 11.56 -3.62
CA THR A 304 5.51 12.34 -3.14
C THR A 304 6.45 11.41 -2.36
N ALA A 305 7.66 11.18 -2.89
CA ALA A 305 8.67 10.31 -2.28
C ALA A 305 9.91 11.13 -1.88
N GLY A 306 10.45 10.88 -0.69
CA GLY A 306 11.65 11.56 -0.18
C GLY A 306 11.50 13.07 -0.02
N GLY A 307 10.28 13.58 0.14
CA GLY A 307 9.99 15.02 0.15
C GLY A 307 9.97 15.67 -1.23
N GLY A 308 10.05 14.87 -2.29
CA GLY A 308 9.93 15.32 -3.68
C GLY A 308 11.20 15.95 -4.26
N GLN A 309 11.09 16.43 -5.48
CA GLN A 309 12.20 16.98 -6.27
C GLN A 309 12.97 18.13 -5.57
N ALA A 310 12.31 18.83 -4.63
CA ALA A 310 12.98 19.88 -3.86
C ALA A 310 14.11 19.32 -2.97
N ASN A 311 14.09 18.03 -2.65
CA ASN A 311 15.10 17.33 -1.86
C ASN A 311 16.04 16.48 -2.72
N ALA A 312 15.92 16.55 -4.06
CA ALA A 312 16.79 15.80 -4.95
C ALA A 312 18.26 16.20 -4.76
N THR A 313 19.12 15.22 -4.57
CA THR A 313 20.57 15.39 -4.59
C THR A 313 21.05 15.25 -6.03
N VAL A 314 21.64 16.29 -6.57
CA VAL A 314 22.29 16.21 -7.89
C VAL A 314 23.61 15.46 -7.69
N GLU A 315 23.68 14.22 -8.18
CA GLU A 315 24.98 13.56 -8.29
C GLU A 315 25.83 14.30 -9.34
N GLU A 316 26.92 14.90 -8.90
CA GLU A 316 27.92 15.40 -9.84
C GLU A 316 28.48 14.21 -10.63
N GLN A 317 28.24 14.16 -11.92
CA GLN A 317 28.84 13.14 -12.79
C GLN A 317 30.36 13.22 -12.65
N ALA A 318 30.98 12.14 -12.20
CA ALA A 318 32.43 12.05 -12.17
C ALA A 318 33.00 12.29 -13.57
N PRO A 319 34.12 13.01 -13.67
CA PRO A 319 34.78 13.22 -14.95
C PRO A 319 35.08 11.89 -15.64
N PRO A 320 35.08 11.82 -16.99
CA PRO A 320 35.36 10.60 -17.70
C PRO A 320 36.70 9.95 -17.25
N GLY A 321 36.61 8.73 -16.69
CA GLY A 321 37.75 7.97 -16.19
C GLY A 321 37.93 7.95 -14.67
N GLN A 322 37.07 8.56 -13.90
CA GLN A 322 36.95 8.34 -12.46
C GLN A 322 35.66 7.55 -12.17
N GLU A 323 35.79 6.49 -11.38
CA GLU A 323 34.61 5.83 -10.82
C GLU A 323 33.92 6.81 -9.87
N SER A 324 32.61 7.00 -10.02
CA SER A 324 31.83 7.76 -9.05
C SER A 324 31.90 7.04 -7.71
N THR A 325 32.42 7.69 -6.69
CA THR A 325 32.34 7.24 -5.32
C THR A 325 30.97 7.60 -4.75
N ALA A 326 29.89 7.27 -5.46
CA ALA A 326 28.55 7.40 -4.94
C ALA A 326 28.47 6.57 -3.65
N ASP A 327 28.25 7.25 -2.54
CA ASP A 327 28.09 6.60 -1.25
C ASP A 327 26.77 5.81 -1.29
N SER A 328 26.86 4.48 -1.37
CA SER A 328 25.72 3.58 -1.39
C SER A 328 24.84 3.66 -0.14
N SER A 329 25.19 4.52 0.81
CA SER A 329 24.42 4.82 2.03
C SER A 329 23.44 5.99 1.88
N THR A 330 23.46 6.71 0.74
CA THR A 330 22.52 7.82 0.53
C THR A 330 21.15 7.23 0.18
N PRO A 331 20.07 7.58 0.92
CA PRO A 331 18.71 7.18 0.54
C PRO A 331 18.39 7.65 -0.89
N SER A 332 17.78 6.79 -1.67
CA SER A 332 17.41 7.04 -3.07
C SER A 332 15.89 6.83 -3.26
N PRO A 333 15.05 7.72 -2.67
CA PRO A 333 13.61 7.54 -2.66
C PRO A 333 12.99 7.69 -4.05
N LYS A 334 12.42 6.59 -4.55
CA LYS A 334 11.78 6.54 -5.86
C LYS A 334 10.27 6.73 -5.75
N GLY A 335 9.68 7.27 -6.79
CA GLY A 335 8.22 7.31 -6.88
C GLY A 335 7.63 5.91 -7.03
N ILE A 336 8.12 5.15 -8.01
CA ILE A 336 7.75 3.76 -8.25
C ILE A 336 9.03 2.98 -8.50
N ASN A 337 9.24 1.93 -7.70
CA ASN A 337 10.35 1.00 -7.82
C ASN A 337 9.78 -0.40 -8.13
N ALA A 338 9.91 -0.83 -9.40
CA ALA A 338 9.47 -2.13 -9.86
C ALA A 338 10.70 -2.98 -10.22
N GLY A 339 10.93 -4.08 -9.51
CA GLY A 339 12.11 -4.92 -9.72
C GLY A 339 12.16 -5.55 -11.11
N VAL A 340 11.01 -5.84 -11.71
CA VAL A 340 10.90 -6.44 -13.05
C VAL A 340 10.23 -5.49 -14.03
N SER A 341 8.94 -5.21 -13.89
CA SER A 341 8.23 -4.39 -14.87
C SER A 341 7.30 -3.36 -14.25
N TYR A 342 7.18 -2.21 -14.94
CA TYR A 342 6.10 -1.25 -14.74
C TYR A 342 5.20 -1.25 -15.96
N THR A 343 3.90 -1.53 -15.76
CA THR A 343 2.91 -1.58 -16.84
C THR A 343 1.70 -0.71 -16.48
N GLN A 344 1.36 0.22 -17.36
CA GLN A 344 0.20 1.09 -17.20
C GLN A 344 -0.70 0.99 -18.43
N ASP A 345 -1.93 0.47 -18.28
CA ASP A 345 -2.92 0.43 -19.35
C ASP A 345 -3.71 1.74 -19.45
N SER A 346 -3.99 2.38 -18.31
CA SER A 346 -4.85 3.56 -18.25
C SER A 346 -4.70 4.27 -16.90
N GLY A 347 -5.42 5.39 -16.74
CA GLY A 347 -5.39 6.18 -15.51
C GLY A 347 -4.42 7.36 -15.58
N LYS A 348 -4.21 8.00 -14.43
CA LYS A 348 -3.33 9.16 -14.30
C LYS A 348 -2.36 8.95 -13.15
N VAL A 349 -1.08 8.98 -13.44
CA VAL A 349 0.00 8.91 -12.45
C VAL A 349 0.73 10.24 -12.42
N THR A 350 0.87 10.82 -11.23
CA THR A 350 1.63 12.05 -10.98
C THR A 350 2.67 11.74 -9.92
N VAL A 351 3.94 11.95 -10.24
CA VAL A 351 5.06 11.61 -9.36
C VAL A 351 5.91 12.83 -9.08
N ASN A 352 6.21 13.03 -7.79
CA ASN A 352 7.18 13.98 -7.28
C ASN A 352 8.12 13.22 -6.34
N ALA A 353 9.28 12.83 -6.83
CA ALA A 353 10.27 12.04 -6.09
C ALA A 353 11.59 12.79 -5.94
N ALA A 354 12.31 12.51 -4.86
CA ALA A 354 13.62 13.09 -4.63
C ALA A 354 14.70 12.46 -5.50
N ASP A 355 14.47 11.20 -5.95
CA ASP A 355 15.33 10.52 -6.93
C ASP A 355 14.53 10.21 -8.20
N GLU A 356 14.42 8.94 -8.60
CA GLU A 356 13.76 8.54 -9.84
C GLU A 356 12.22 8.58 -9.71
N ALA A 357 11.53 9.10 -10.72
CA ALA A 357 10.09 9.04 -10.75
C ALA A 357 9.58 7.59 -10.88
N VAL A 358 10.21 6.80 -11.75
CA VAL A 358 9.91 5.38 -11.96
C VAL A 358 11.20 4.63 -12.27
N SER A 359 11.51 3.62 -11.48
CA SER A 359 12.62 2.69 -11.69
C SER A 359 12.06 1.31 -12.04
N TYR A 360 12.58 0.68 -13.09
CA TYR A 360 12.10 -0.59 -13.61
C TYR A 360 13.14 -1.25 -14.53
N THR A 361 13.04 -2.58 -14.69
CA THR A 361 13.84 -3.29 -15.69
C THR A 361 13.16 -3.26 -17.08
N HIS A 362 11.81 -3.36 -17.12
CA HIS A 362 11.02 -3.30 -18.34
C HIS A 362 9.84 -2.33 -18.19
N LEU A 363 9.68 -1.40 -19.13
CA LEU A 363 8.57 -0.44 -19.19
C LEU A 363 7.59 -0.79 -20.28
N THR A 364 6.30 -0.83 -19.94
CA THR A 364 5.20 -0.89 -20.91
C THR A 364 4.19 0.20 -20.61
N LEU A 365 3.99 1.10 -21.56
CA LEU A 365 2.98 2.14 -21.53
C LEU A 365 2.05 1.97 -22.73
N PRO A 366 0.76 2.33 -22.62
CA PRO A 366 -0.22 2.20 -23.71
C PRO A 366 0.08 3.11 -24.89
#